data_3945423703c645476492b06ae5493df2
#
_entry.id   3945423703c645476492b06ae5493df2
#
_cell.length_a   1.000
_cell.length_b   1.000
_cell.length_c   1.000
_cell.angle_alpha   90.00
_cell.angle_beta   90.00
_cell.angle_gamma   90.00
#
_symmetry.space_group_name_H-M   'P 1'
#
loop_
_entity.id
_entity.type
_entity.pdbx_description
1 polymer ?
#
loop_
_entity_poly.entity_id
_entity_poly.type
_entity_poly.pdbx_seq_one_letter_code
_entity_poly.pdbx_strand_id
1 'polypeptide(L)'
;MPKPTRQDFAFLNDAKIEAVLFDLYTAAVRQIPGLIWHFLPQLPKLLGKGSGWTGENEAYFDDKYIPIVPQQGAFLYMQALAKGAKNIVEFGTSYGISTLYLAAAAKKNGGRVITTEYLPH
;
A
#
# COMPACT_ATOMS: atom_id res chain seq x y z
N MET A 1 5.36 3.48 -11.59
CA MET A 1 4.78 4.46 -10.65
C MET A 1 5.65 5.71 -10.68
N PRO A 2 5.12 6.91 -10.93
CA PRO A 2 5.90 8.13 -10.84
C PRO A 2 6.38 8.33 -9.39
N LYS A 3 7.50 9.04 -9.23
CA LYS A 3 8.04 9.33 -7.91
C LYS A 3 7.04 10.21 -7.15
N PRO A 4 6.64 9.84 -5.93
CA PRO A 4 5.67 10.62 -5.17
C PRO A 4 6.27 11.97 -4.75
N THR A 5 5.40 12.95 -4.58
CA THR A 5 5.69 14.25 -4.00
C THR A 5 4.89 14.42 -2.71
N ARG A 6 5.32 15.29 -1.81
CA ARG A 6 4.55 15.57 -0.59
C ARG A 6 3.17 16.16 -0.88
N GLN A 7 3.02 16.87 -2.01
CA GLN A 7 1.74 17.45 -2.43
C GLN A 7 0.68 16.39 -2.73
N ASP A 8 1.10 15.18 -3.13
CA ASP A 8 0.18 14.07 -3.41
C ASP A 8 -0.61 13.61 -2.17
N PHE A 9 -0.17 13.98 -0.98
CA PHE A 9 -0.78 13.59 0.30
C PHE A 9 -1.37 14.78 1.09
N ALA A 10 -1.17 16.03 0.64
CA ALA A 10 -1.56 17.25 1.36
C ALA A 10 -3.07 17.34 1.68
N PHE A 11 -3.91 16.63 0.91
CA PHE A 11 -5.36 16.57 1.14
C PHE A 11 -5.73 15.88 2.47
N LEU A 12 -4.83 15.09 3.05
CA LEU A 12 -5.04 14.43 4.34
C LEU A 12 -5.04 15.44 5.49
N ASN A 13 -4.34 16.55 5.33
CA ASN A 13 -4.18 17.61 6.34
C ASN A 13 -3.69 17.05 7.70
N ASP A 14 -2.70 16.15 7.62
CA ASP A 14 -2.00 15.56 8.77
C ASP A 14 -0.52 15.35 8.40
N ALA A 15 0.32 16.28 8.83
CA ALA A 15 1.73 16.31 8.46
C ALA A 15 2.51 15.05 8.84
N LYS A 16 2.10 14.36 9.92
CA LYS A 16 2.75 13.10 10.33
C LYS A 16 2.42 11.98 9.37
N ILE A 17 1.14 11.80 9.04
CA ILE A 17 0.68 10.77 8.09
C ILE A 17 1.27 11.05 6.71
N GLU A 18 1.25 12.30 6.25
CA GLU A 18 1.82 12.72 4.96
C GLU A 18 3.31 12.38 4.86
N ALA A 19 4.09 12.65 5.91
CA ALA A 19 5.51 12.34 5.94
C ALA A 19 5.76 10.83 5.86
N VAL A 20 5.04 10.03 6.65
CA VAL A 20 5.20 8.57 6.66
C VAL A 20 4.79 7.96 5.32
N LEU A 21 3.67 8.41 4.72
CA LEU A 21 3.26 7.96 3.40
C LEU A 21 4.30 8.28 2.33
N PHE A 22 4.84 9.50 2.35
CA PHE A 22 5.90 9.89 1.42
C PHE A 22 7.12 8.97 1.53
N ASP A 23 7.56 8.65 2.74
CA ASP A 23 8.70 7.78 2.99
C ASP A 23 8.42 6.34 2.53
N LEU A 24 7.24 5.79 2.83
CA LEU A 24 6.82 4.45 2.43
C LEU A 24 6.72 4.31 0.90
N TYR A 25 6.09 5.27 0.22
CA TYR A 25 6.03 5.26 -1.24
C TYR A 25 7.39 5.46 -1.88
N THR A 26 8.26 6.26 -1.28
CA THR A 26 9.64 6.43 -1.76
C THR A 26 10.42 5.11 -1.63
N ALA A 27 10.26 4.39 -0.52
CA ALA A 27 10.86 3.06 -0.33
C ALA A 27 10.30 2.06 -1.36
N ALA A 28 8.99 2.04 -1.58
CA ALA A 28 8.33 1.18 -2.56
C ALA A 28 8.85 1.42 -3.99
N VAL A 29 9.04 2.69 -4.39
CA VAL A 29 9.59 3.02 -5.71
C VAL A 29 11.04 2.57 -5.85
N ARG A 30 11.85 2.67 -4.79
CA ARG A 30 13.27 2.24 -4.81
C ARG A 30 13.45 0.75 -5.03
N GLN A 31 12.49 -0.09 -4.69
CA GLN A 31 12.59 -1.54 -4.91
C GLN A 31 12.25 -1.97 -6.35
N ILE A 32 11.61 -1.10 -7.17
CA ILE A 32 11.16 -1.44 -8.54
C ILE A 32 12.28 -2.01 -9.41
N PRO A 33 13.49 -1.46 -9.45
CA PRO A 33 14.58 -2.05 -10.26
C PRO A 33 14.89 -3.49 -9.87
N GLY A 34 14.89 -3.80 -8.56
CA GLY A 34 15.09 -5.16 -8.06
C GLY A 34 13.97 -6.12 -8.47
N LEU A 35 12.71 -5.66 -8.42
CA LEU A 35 11.56 -6.43 -8.90
C LEU A 35 11.69 -6.74 -10.39
N ILE A 36 12.01 -5.74 -11.22
CA ILE A 36 12.20 -5.93 -12.66
C ILE A 36 13.32 -6.94 -12.90
N TRP A 37 14.45 -6.82 -12.23
CA TRP A 37 15.57 -7.74 -12.37
C TRP A 37 15.23 -9.17 -11.97
N HIS A 38 14.44 -9.34 -10.91
CA HIS A 38 13.99 -10.66 -10.43
C HIS A 38 13.04 -11.33 -11.44
N PHE A 39 12.09 -10.60 -12.01
CA PHE A 39 11.08 -11.16 -12.91
C PHE A 39 11.47 -11.19 -14.38
N LEU A 40 12.47 -10.43 -14.81
CA LEU A 40 12.91 -10.38 -16.20
C LEU A 40 13.24 -11.78 -16.78
N PRO A 41 13.98 -12.67 -16.08
CA PRO A 41 14.26 -14.02 -16.57
C PRO A 41 13.03 -14.93 -16.60
N GLN A 42 11.99 -14.60 -15.85
CA GLN A 42 10.75 -15.38 -15.73
C GLN A 42 9.68 -14.95 -16.73
N LEU A 43 9.91 -13.86 -17.46
CA LEU A 43 8.96 -13.28 -18.41
C LEU A 43 8.42 -14.31 -19.42
N PRO A 44 9.24 -15.19 -20.04
CA PRO A 44 8.74 -16.21 -20.97
C PRO A 44 7.78 -17.22 -20.29
N LYS A 45 7.99 -17.53 -19.01
CA LYS A 45 7.11 -18.42 -18.24
C LYS A 45 5.80 -17.73 -17.87
N LEU A 46 5.84 -16.45 -17.53
CA LEU A 46 4.66 -15.64 -17.19
C LEU A 46 3.77 -15.38 -18.41
N LEU A 47 4.35 -15.28 -19.61
CA LEU A 47 3.62 -15.09 -20.86
C LEU A 47 3.16 -16.42 -21.49
N GLY A 48 3.62 -17.56 -20.99
CA GLY A 48 3.21 -18.90 -21.41
C GLY A 48 1.82 -19.28 -20.86
N LYS A 49 1.26 -20.38 -21.41
CA LYS A 49 -0.06 -20.91 -20.99
C LYS A 49 -0.08 -21.57 -19.60
N GLY A 50 1.01 -21.54 -18.84
CA GLY A 50 1.11 -22.07 -17.49
C GLY A 50 1.09 -20.93 -16.47
N SER A 51 0.51 -21.19 -15.27
CA SER A 51 0.65 -20.25 -14.16
C SER A 51 2.13 -20.15 -13.78
N GLY A 52 2.76 -19.04 -14.10
CA GLY A 52 4.14 -18.74 -13.66
C GLY A 52 4.21 -18.39 -12.17
N TRP A 53 3.08 -18.39 -11.47
CA TRP A 53 3.02 -18.10 -10.03
C TRP A 53 3.33 -19.36 -9.25
N THR A 54 4.38 -19.33 -8.45
CA THR A 54 4.85 -20.43 -7.60
C THR A 54 5.01 -19.95 -6.16
N GLY A 55 5.05 -20.85 -5.19
CA GLY A 55 5.30 -20.51 -3.79
C GLY A 55 6.63 -19.75 -3.56
N GLU A 56 7.63 -19.97 -4.42
CA GLU A 56 8.88 -19.19 -4.38
C GLU A 56 8.65 -17.72 -4.74
N ASN A 57 7.75 -17.45 -5.68
CA ASN A 57 7.36 -16.08 -6.03
C ASN A 57 6.56 -15.43 -4.90
N GLU A 58 5.73 -16.18 -4.19
CA GLU A 58 5.00 -15.68 -3.01
C GLU A 58 5.98 -15.26 -1.92
N ALA A 59 6.91 -16.13 -1.54
CA ALA A 59 7.93 -15.85 -0.53
C ALA A 59 8.82 -14.64 -0.89
N TYR A 60 9.04 -14.39 -2.18
CA TYR A 60 9.78 -13.21 -2.63
C TYR A 60 9.08 -11.90 -2.25
N PHE A 61 7.76 -11.90 -2.14
CA PHE A 61 6.99 -10.70 -1.81
C PHE A 61 6.79 -10.48 -0.30
N ASP A 62 7.19 -11.42 0.56
CA ASP A 62 6.99 -11.33 2.01
C ASP A 62 7.64 -10.08 2.62
N ASP A 63 8.78 -9.64 2.08
CA ASP A 63 9.54 -8.48 2.53
C ASP A 63 9.43 -7.26 1.58
N LYS A 64 8.51 -7.30 0.61
CA LYS A 64 8.36 -6.23 -0.38
C LYS A 64 7.19 -5.30 -0.10
N TYR A 65 7.39 -4.03 -0.43
CA TYR A 65 6.31 -3.06 -0.46
C TYR A 65 5.42 -3.34 -1.66
N ILE A 66 4.18 -3.74 -1.41
CA ILE A 66 3.13 -3.89 -2.44
C ILE A 66 2.05 -2.83 -2.16
N PRO A 67 2.36 -1.55 -2.42
CA PRO A 67 1.45 -0.48 -2.07
C PRO A 67 0.28 -0.41 -3.05
N ILE A 68 -0.88 -0.02 -2.53
CA ILE A 68 -1.91 0.59 -3.37
C ILE A 68 -1.34 1.89 -3.96
N VAL A 69 -1.76 2.27 -5.16
CA VAL A 69 -1.35 3.57 -5.73
C VAL A 69 -1.97 4.74 -4.94
N PRO A 70 -1.34 5.94 -4.92
CA PRO A 70 -1.84 7.08 -4.14
C PRO A 70 -3.30 7.43 -4.44
N GLN A 71 -3.75 7.28 -5.69
CA GLN A 71 -5.14 7.53 -6.09
C GLN A 71 -6.12 6.56 -5.45
N GLN A 72 -5.76 5.28 -5.29
CA GLN A 72 -6.57 4.30 -4.58
C GLN A 72 -6.64 4.63 -3.10
N GLY A 73 -5.51 5.03 -2.51
CA GLY A 73 -5.48 5.50 -1.11
C GLY A 73 -6.36 6.72 -0.88
N ALA A 74 -6.29 7.72 -1.77
CA ALA A 74 -7.17 8.89 -1.72
C ALA A 74 -8.64 8.50 -1.85
N PHE A 75 -8.97 7.55 -2.71
CA PHE A 75 -10.32 7.03 -2.87
C PHE A 75 -10.83 6.36 -1.59
N LEU A 76 -10.02 5.48 -0.96
CA LEU A 76 -10.38 4.84 0.32
C LEU A 76 -10.63 5.88 1.41
N TYR A 77 -9.74 6.87 1.53
CA TYR A 77 -9.89 7.97 2.47
C TYR A 77 -11.20 8.72 2.28
N MET A 78 -11.50 9.14 1.03
CA MET A 78 -12.71 9.88 0.72
C MET A 78 -13.98 9.07 0.98
N GLN A 79 -13.98 7.77 0.66
CA GLN A 79 -15.11 6.88 0.91
C GLN A 79 -15.37 6.72 2.41
N ALA A 80 -14.33 6.46 3.20
CA ALA A 80 -14.45 6.32 4.64
C ALA A 80 -14.91 7.63 5.30
N LEU A 81 -14.41 8.78 4.83
CA LEU A 81 -14.78 10.09 5.32
C LEU A 81 -16.23 10.42 4.98
N ALA A 82 -16.66 10.23 3.74
CA ALA A 82 -18.02 10.51 3.27
C ALA A 82 -19.08 9.66 3.98
N LYS A 83 -18.74 8.40 4.31
CA LYS A 83 -19.62 7.51 5.10
C LYS A 83 -19.63 7.86 6.60
N GLY A 84 -18.80 8.76 7.07
CA GLY A 84 -18.65 8.99 8.51
C GLY A 84 -18.18 7.75 9.27
N ALA A 85 -17.39 6.88 8.63
CA ALA A 85 -16.99 5.60 9.18
C ALA A 85 -16.15 5.78 10.45
N LYS A 86 -16.63 5.20 11.56
CA LYS A 86 -15.97 5.27 12.88
C LYS A 86 -15.28 3.98 13.28
N ASN A 87 -15.74 2.84 12.75
CA ASN A 87 -15.10 1.55 12.97
C ASN A 87 -14.76 0.96 11.59
N ILE A 88 -13.48 0.94 11.28
CA ILE A 88 -12.97 0.44 10.02
C ILE A 88 -12.18 -0.83 10.31
N VAL A 89 -12.44 -1.88 9.56
CA VAL A 89 -11.71 -3.16 9.65
C VAL A 89 -10.97 -3.38 8.34
N GLU A 90 -9.71 -3.70 8.44
CA GLU A 90 -8.83 -3.99 7.31
C GLU A 90 -8.21 -5.37 7.49
N PHE A 91 -8.14 -6.12 6.41
CA PHE A 91 -7.40 -7.38 6.35
C PHE A 91 -6.16 -7.21 5.47
N GLY A 92 -4.98 -7.49 6.04
CA GLY A 92 -3.69 -7.31 5.38
C GLY A 92 -3.14 -5.90 5.58
N THR A 93 -2.48 -5.68 6.71
CA THR A 93 -1.83 -4.40 7.03
C THR A 93 -0.62 -4.16 6.12
N SER A 94 0.17 -5.21 5.86
CA SER A 94 1.47 -5.09 5.21
C SER A 94 2.28 -3.96 5.86
N TYR A 95 2.85 -3.05 5.08
CA TYR A 95 3.56 -1.88 5.60
C TYR A 95 2.65 -0.70 6.02
N GLY A 96 1.33 -0.91 6.06
CA GLY A 96 0.37 0.05 6.61
C GLY A 96 -0.01 1.21 5.70
N ILE A 97 0.28 1.15 4.39
CA ILE A 97 0.00 2.27 3.48
C ILE A 97 -1.50 2.54 3.38
N SER A 98 -2.33 1.53 3.10
CA SER A 98 -3.79 1.67 3.09
C SER A 98 -4.34 2.01 4.47
N THR A 99 -3.77 1.40 5.51
CA THR A 99 -4.12 1.65 6.91
C THR A 99 -4.00 3.13 7.28
N LEU A 100 -2.94 3.80 6.81
CA LEU A 100 -2.72 5.22 7.09
C LEU A 100 -3.80 6.12 6.48
N TYR A 101 -4.25 5.85 5.26
CA TYR A 101 -5.37 6.57 4.65
C TYR A 101 -6.67 6.34 5.42
N LEU A 102 -6.95 5.09 5.79
CA LEU A 102 -8.13 4.74 6.58
C LEU A 102 -8.07 5.36 7.98
N ALA A 103 -6.90 5.36 8.62
CA ALA A 103 -6.69 5.98 9.92
C ALA A 103 -6.87 7.49 9.89
N ALA A 104 -6.41 8.16 8.82
CA ALA A 104 -6.65 9.59 8.63
C ALA A 104 -8.15 9.92 8.55
N ALA A 105 -8.93 9.12 7.83
CA ALA A 105 -10.37 9.28 7.74
C ALA A 105 -11.06 8.98 9.08
N ALA A 106 -10.71 7.85 9.72
CA ALA A 106 -11.25 7.47 11.02
C ALA A 106 -10.99 8.52 12.09
N LYS A 107 -9.78 9.09 12.14
CA LYS A 107 -9.41 10.17 13.05
C LYS A 107 -10.33 11.40 12.89
N LYS A 108 -10.63 11.81 11.65
CA LYS A 108 -11.55 12.93 11.38
C LYS A 108 -12.99 12.61 11.77
N ASN A 109 -13.41 11.36 11.65
CA ASN A 109 -14.74 10.90 12.03
C ASN A 109 -14.89 10.58 13.52
N GLY A 110 -13.82 10.72 14.32
CA GLY A 110 -13.79 10.34 15.74
C GLY A 110 -13.88 8.84 15.94
N GLY A 111 -13.24 8.07 15.08
CA GLY A 111 -13.27 6.62 15.04
C GLY A 111 -11.89 5.96 15.16
N ARG A 112 -11.82 4.70 14.73
CA ARG A 112 -10.62 3.86 14.78
C ARG A 112 -10.54 2.91 13.61
N VAL A 113 -9.33 2.42 13.33
CA VAL A 113 -9.07 1.31 12.41
C VAL A 113 -8.59 0.11 13.22
N ILE A 114 -9.09 -1.06 12.86
CA ILE A 114 -8.59 -2.36 13.33
C ILE A 114 -8.07 -3.07 12.11
N THR A 115 -6.79 -3.39 12.11
CA THR A 115 -6.14 -4.05 10.98
C THR A 115 -5.48 -5.35 11.43
N THR A 116 -5.42 -6.33 10.53
CA THR A 116 -4.80 -7.63 10.79
C THR A 116 -3.69 -7.87 9.80
N GLU A 117 -2.67 -8.62 10.21
CA GLU A 117 -1.58 -9.05 9.36
C GLU A 117 -1.32 -10.54 9.57
N TYR A 118 -1.02 -11.24 8.48
CA TYR A 118 -0.69 -12.66 8.51
C TYR A 118 0.82 -12.89 8.68
N LEU A 119 1.64 -12.05 8.05
CA LEU A 119 3.09 -12.15 8.13
C LEU A 119 3.63 -11.37 9.33
N PRO A 120 4.51 -11.96 10.15
CA PRO A 120 5.22 -11.23 11.19
C PRO A 120 6.25 -10.29 10.55
N HIS A 121 6.08 -9.00 10.73
CA HIS A 121 7.04 -7.97 10.32
C HIS A 121 7.76 -7.39 11.52
#